data_c749ddfa4fd444cb8ef4b03c8f4ba5fd
#
_entry.id   c749ddfa4fd444cb8ef4b03c8f4ba5fd
#
_cell.length_a   1.000
_cell.length_b   1.000
_cell.length_c   1.000
_cell.angle_alpha   90.00
_cell.angle_beta   90.00
_cell.angle_gamma   90.00
#
_symmetry.space_group_name_H-M   'P 1'
#
loop_
_entity.id
_entity.type
_entity.pdbx_description
1 polymer ?
#
loop_
_entity_poly.entity_id
_entity_poly.type
_entity_poly.pdbx_seq_one_letter_code
_entity_poly.pdbx_strand_id
1 'polypeptide(L)'
;MTVHERPFGRYYEDFEPGDVYRHWPGKTITEYDDHLFCMITMNHHPLHTNEWFAEHETVHGTTVVVGNLVYSLVVGMSVPDVSGSAVANLEIESLTHPRPTFHGDTIYAVTKVLGKRETSDGRRGIVRVESKGVNQRGEVVCSFIRSVMVWRAEHAPTRNLPYDDGVFEA
;
A
#
# COMPACT_ATOMS: atom_id res chain seq x y z
N MET A 1 -7.98 16.15 31.08
CA MET A 1 -7.30 16.13 29.76
C MET A 1 -8.09 15.20 28.84
N THR A 2 -8.30 15.57 27.57
CA THR A 2 -8.93 14.66 26.59
C THR A 2 -7.83 14.06 25.73
N VAL A 3 -7.71 12.73 25.76
CA VAL A 3 -6.74 11.99 24.95
C VAL A 3 -7.36 11.66 23.59
N HIS A 4 -6.64 11.96 22.52
CA HIS A 4 -7.05 11.65 21.16
C HIS A 4 -6.11 10.62 20.56
N GLU A 5 -6.63 9.42 20.27
CA GLU A 5 -5.88 8.40 19.54
C GLU A 5 -6.07 8.56 18.04
N ARG A 6 -4.98 8.40 17.29
CA ARG A 6 -5.05 8.34 15.84
C ARG A 6 -5.56 6.98 15.41
N PRO A 7 -6.69 6.90 14.68
CA PRO A 7 -7.12 5.64 14.07
C PRO A 7 -6.03 5.11 13.12
N PHE A 8 -5.69 3.83 13.24
CA PHE A 8 -4.72 3.18 12.37
C PHE A 8 -5.15 1.74 12.08
N GLY A 9 -5.60 1.50 10.86
CA GLY A 9 -6.24 0.26 10.46
C GLY A 9 -7.72 0.24 10.80
N ARG A 10 -8.37 -0.79 10.32
CA ARG A 10 -9.78 -1.09 10.54
C ARG A 10 -9.92 -2.53 11.00
N TYR A 11 -10.99 -2.82 11.74
CA TYR A 11 -11.36 -4.16 12.10
C TYR A 11 -12.31 -4.77 11.06
N TYR A 12 -12.55 -6.07 11.15
CA TYR A 12 -13.40 -6.78 10.20
C TYR A 12 -14.80 -6.17 10.05
N GLU A 13 -15.35 -5.68 11.15
CA GLU A 13 -16.69 -5.09 11.23
C GLU A 13 -16.79 -3.79 10.42
N ASP A 14 -15.70 -3.04 10.30
CA ASP A 14 -15.65 -1.72 9.67
C ASP A 14 -15.67 -1.77 8.14
N PHE A 15 -15.53 -2.96 7.53
CA PHE A 15 -15.52 -3.12 6.08
C PHE A 15 -16.88 -3.53 5.56
N GLU A 16 -17.37 -2.84 4.52
CA GLU A 16 -18.54 -3.28 3.77
C GLU A 16 -18.21 -3.46 2.28
N PRO A 17 -18.67 -4.55 1.64
CA PRO A 17 -18.50 -4.74 0.21
C PRO A 17 -19.06 -3.55 -0.59
N GLY A 18 -18.24 -3.00 -1.48
CA GLY A 18 -18.58 -1.81 -2.25
C GLY A 18 -17.94 -0.52 -1.73
N ASP A 19 -17.50 -0.47 -0.47
CA ASP A 19 -16.80 0.68 0.09
C ASP A 19 -15.53 1.02 -0.68
N VAL A 20 -15.25 2.33 -0.79
CA VAL A 20 -14.07 2.86 -1.45
C VAL A 20 -13.30 3.77 -0.50
N TYR A 21 -12.02 3.44 -0.28
CA TYR A 21 -11.08 4.21 0.51
C TYR A 21 -10.13 4.99 -0.40
N ARG A 22 -10.07 6.32 -0.24
CA ARG A 22 -9.09 7.19 -0.91
C ARG A 22 -7.96 7.45 0.08
N HIS A 23 -6.76 6.96 -0.26
CA HIS A 23 -5.62 7.06 0.63
C HIS A 23 -4.89 8.40 0.46
N TRP A 24 -4.42 8.94 1.56
CA TRP A 24 -3.69 10.20 1.63
C TRP A 24 -2.54 10.11 2.65
N PRO A 25 -1.38 10.69 2.38
CA PRO A 25 -0.98 11.44 1.18
C PRO A 25 -0.53 10.53 0.03
N GLY A 26 -0.35 11.13 -1.16
CA GLY A 26 0.36 10.53 -2.28
C GLY A 26 1.89 10.64 -2.09
N LYS A 27 2.66 9.96 -2.94
CA LYS A 27 4.13 9.97 -2.94
C LYS A 27 4.66 10.24 -4.34
N THR A 28 5.50 11.27 -4.47
CA THR A 28 6.32 11.48 -5.68
C THR A 28 7.51 10.53 -5.64
N ILE A 29 7.69 9.73 -6.68
CA ILE A 29 8.81 8.80 -6.80
C ILE A 29 10.01 9.56 -7.33
N THR A 30 11.08 9.58 -6.54
CA THR A 30 12.37 10.14 -6.93
C THR A 30 13.27 9.05 -7.52
N GLU A 31 14.29 9.45 -8.26
CA GLU A 31 15.34 8.54 -8.72
C GLU A 31 15.99 7.79 -7.54
N TYR A 32 16.22 8.47 -6.42
CA TYR A 32 16.75 7.85 -5.21
C TYR A 32 15.87 6.71 -4.68
N ASP A 33 14.53 6.89 -4.66
CA ASP A 33 13.60 5.85 -4.20
C ASP A 33 13.75 4.59 -5.05
N ASP A 34 13.83 4.73 -6.36
CA ASP A 34 13.91 3.62 -7.32
C ASP A 34 15.27 2.93 -7.27
N HIS A 35 16.37 3.68 -7.27
CA HIS A 35 17.72 3.12 -7.15
C HIS A 35 17.91 2.40 -5.82
N LEU A 36 17.45 2.97 -4.71
CA LEU A 36 17.51 2.29 -3.41
C LEU A 36 16.71 0.98 -3.44
N PHE A 37 15.50 0.99 -4.02
CA PHE A 37 14.68 -0.21 -4.16
C PHE A 37 15.39 -1.27 -5.01
N CYS A 38 16.00 -0.87 -6.12
CA CYS A 38 16.80 -1.76 -6.97
C CYS A 38 17.94 -2.41 -6.18
N MET A 39 18.68 -1.62 -5.38
CA MET A 39 19.82 -2.14 -4.59
C MET A 39 19.38 -3.16 -3.54
N ILE A 40 18.34 -2.86 -2.77
CA ILE A 40 17.88 -3.76 -1.69
C ILE A 40 17.16 -5.01 -2.21
N THR A 41 16.60 -4.97 -3.43
CA THR A 41 15.90 -6.10 -4.06
C THR A 41 16.78 -6.88 -5.04
N MET A 42 18.03 -6.46 -5.25
CA MET A 42 18.95 -7.02 -6.24
C MET A 42 18.43 -6.95 -7.69
N ASN A 43 17.56 -6.00 -7.99
CA ASN A 43 17.05 -5.76 -9.34
C ASN A 43 18.05 -4.90 -10.13
N HIS A 44 19.04 -5.53 -10.75
CA HIS A 44 20.09 -4.85 -11.51
C HIS A 44 19.75 -4.69 -13.00
N HIS A 45 18.47 -4.71 -13.39
CA HIS A 45 18.12 -4.51 -14.80
C HIS A 45 18.42 -3.05 -15.22
N PRO A 46 19.20 -2.85 -16.30
CA PRO A 46 19.67 -1.51 -16.70
C PRO A 46 18.54 -0.53 -17.06
N LEU A 47 17.34 -1.01 -17.40
CA LEU A 47 16.17 -0.17 -17.63
C LEU A 47 15.86 0.76 -16.44
N HIS A 48 16.20 0.35 -15.21
CA HIS A 48 15.89 1.07 -13.99
C HIS A 48 17.05 1.92 -13.45
N THR A 49 18.30 1.60 -13.85
CA THR A 49 19.49 2.16 -13.18
C THR A 49 20.57 2.68 -14.13
N ASN A 50 20.36 2.55 -15.44
CA ASN A 50 21.31 3.03 -16.46
C ASN A 50 20.57 3.92 -17.46
N GLU A 51 20.68 5.24 -17.27
CA GLU A 51 20.00 6.23 -18.11
C GLU A 51 20.42 6.13 -19.58
N TRP A 52 21.72 5.96 -19.84
CA TRP A 52 22.21 5.83 -21.21
C TRP A 52 21.59 4.63 -21.93
N PHE A 53 21.52 3.48 -21.28
CA PHE A 53 20.85 2.29 -21.82
C PHE A 53 19.35 2.56 -22.05
N ALA A 54 18.67 3.14 -21.06
CA ALA A 54 17.26 3.43 -21.14
C ALA A 54 16.92 4.39 -22.29
N GLU A 55 17.76 5.40 -22.51
CA GLU A 55 17.60 6.38 -23.57
C GLU A 55 17.84 5.79 -24.97
N HIS A 56 18.87 4.96 -25.14
CA HIS A 56 19.33 4.55 -26.47
C HIS A 56 18.86 3.17 -26.88
N GLU A 57 18.56 2.28 -25.93
CA GLU A 57 18.31 0.86 -26.21
C GLU A 57 16.90 0.40 -25.80
N THR A 58 16.01 1.34 -25.35
CA THR A 58 14.65 0.99 -24.97
C THR A 58 13.61 1.84 -25.68
N VAL A 59 12.38 1.32 -25.76
CA VAL A 59 11.24 2.04 -26.33
C VAL A 59 10.77 3.23 -25.47
N HIS A 60 11.23 3.29 -24.24
CA HIS A 60 10.81 4.32 -23.28
C HIS A 60 11.61 5.63 -23.40
N GLY A 61 12.85 5.55 -23.91
CA GLY A 61 13.74 6.72 -24.04
C GLY A 61 14.17 7.36 -22.72
N THR A 62 13.90 6.70 -21.61
CA THR A 62 14.29 7.11 -20.25
C THR A 62 14.14 5.93 -19.28
N THR A 63 14.71 6.06 -18.08
CA THR A 63 14.55 5.06 -17.02
C THR A 63 13.09 4.93 -16.59
N VAL A 64 12.67 3.71 -16.35
CA VAL A 64 11.33 3.36 -15.88
C VAL A 64 11.41 2.88 -14.44
N VAL A 65 10.51 3.34 -13.59
CA VAL A 65 10.40 2.90 -12.20
C VAL A 65 10.06 1.42 -12.11
N VAL A 66 10.71 0.69 -11.21
CA VAL A 66 10.41 -0.73 -10.95
C VAL A 66 8.95 -0.91 -10.56
N GLY A 67 8.21 -1.74 -11.30
CA GLY A 67 6.79 -1.97 -11.03
C GLY A 67 6.50 -2.44 -9.60
N ASN A 68 7.39 -3.28 -9.03
CA ASN A 68 7.24 -3.73 -7.64
C ASN A 68 7.40 -2.60 -6.62
N LEU A 69 8.16 -1.54 -6.91
CA LEU A 69 8.18 -0.34 -6.07
C LEU A 69 6.82 0.35 -6.09
N VAL A 70 6.22 0.55 -7.27
CA VAL A 70 4.89 1.15 -7.41
C VAL A 70 3.84 0.34 -6.65
N TYR A 71 3.85 -0.99 -6.82
CA TYR A 71 2.99 -1.90 -6.04
C TYR A 71 3.18 -1.71 -4.53
N SER A 72 4.42 -1.71 -4.05
CA SER A 72 4.75 -1.58 -2.63
C SER A 72 4.26 -0.24 -2.05
N LEU A 73 4.38 0.86 -2.83
CA LEU A 73 3.86 2.17 -2.44
C LEU A 73 2.33 2.17 -2.30
N VAL A 74 1.61 1.58 -3.25
CA VAL A 74 0.14 1.48 -3.20
C VAL A 74 -0.31 0.66 -1.99
N VAL A 75 0.37 -0.46 -1.69
CA VAL A 75 0.12 -1.23 -0.47
C VAL A 75 0.39 -0.38 0.76
N GLY A 76 1.55 0.28 0.83
CA GLY A 76 1.95 1.13 1.96
C GLY A 76 0.96 2.26 2.25
N MET A 77 0.49 2.97 1.21
CA MET A 77 -0.53 4.02 1.33
C MET A 77 -1.85 3.49 1.89
N SER A 78 -2.20 2.23 1.60
CA SER A 78 -3.45 1.62 2.06
C SER A 78 -3.38 1.10 3.50
N VAL A 79 -2.19 1.04 4.12
CA VAL A 79 -2.03 0.48 5.48
C VAL A 79 -2.90 1.20 6.51
N PRO A 80 -2.91 2.54 6.60
CA PRO A 80 -3.70 3.21 7.64
C PRO A 80 -5.19 2.92 7.58
N ASP A 81 -5.73 2.66 6.38
CA ASP A 81 -7.17 2.48 6.17
C ASP A 81 -7.58 1.00 6.05
N VAL A 82 -6.72 0.14 5.51
CA VAL A 82 -7.10 -1.23 5.15
C VAL A 82 -6.39 -2.27 6.00
N SER A 83 -5.07 -2.16 6.19
CA SER A 83 -4.27 -3.24 6.76
C SER A 83 -3.52 -2.89 8.05
N GLY A 84 -3.80 -1.75 8.68
CA GLY A 84 -3.16 -1.36 9.95
C GLY A 84 -3.48 -2.29 11.12
N SER A 85 -4.61 -3.01 11.08
CA SER A 85 -5.01 -4.05 12.03
C SER A 85 -4.87 -5.46 11.42
N ALA A 86 -4.08 -5.62 10.34
CA ALA A 86 -3.93 -6.90 9.68
C ALA A 86 -3.05 -7.86 10.49
N VAL A 87 -3.43 -9.12 10.42
CA VAL A 87 -2.64 -10.26 10.92
C VAL A 87 -1.70 -10.76 9.82
N ALA A 88 -2.20 -10.80 8.57
CA ALA A 88 -1.46 -11.28 7.42
C ALA A 88 -2.04 -10.75 6.10
N ASN A 89 -1.18 -10.59 5.11
CA ASN A 89 -1.55 -10.48 3.71
C ASN A 89 -1.46 -11.90 3.11
N LEU A 90 -2.60 -12.47 2.76
CA LEU A 90 -2.70 -13.91 2.45
C LEU A 90 -2.41 -14.21 0.99
N GLU A 91 -2.89 -13.33 0.10
CA GLU A 91 -2.88 -13.58 -1.33
C GLU A 91 -2.86 -12.27 -2.10
N ILE A 92 -2.19 -12.29 -3.24
CA ILE A 92 -2.20 -11.21 -4.22
C ILE A 92 -2.63 -11.81 -5.55
N GLU A 93 -3.71 -11.28 -6.11
CA GLU A 93 -4.26 -11.68 -7.40
C GLU A 93 -4.11 -10.54 -8.42
N SER A 94 -3.97 -10.93 -9.69
CA SER A 94 -4.12 -10.02 -10.83
C SER A 94 -3.27 -8.74 -10.78
N LEU A 95 -2.06 -8.79 -10.21
CA LEU A 95 -1.15 -7.65 -10.23
C LEU A 95 -0.76 -7.28 -11.65
N THR A 96 -1.08 -6.05 -12.05
CA THR A 96 -0.80 -5.49 -13.37
C THR A 96 -0.23 -4.08 -13.30
N HIS A 97 0.62 -3.75 -14.28
CA HIS A 97 1.15 -2.42 -14.52
C HIS A 97 0.72 -1.96 -15.92
N PRO A 98 -0.50 -1.40 -16.08
CA PRO A 98 -1.03 -1.06 -17.40
C PRO A 98 -0.32 0.08 -18.11
N ARG A 99 0.46 0.88 -17.36
CA ARG A 99 1.28 1.99 -17.89
C ARG A 99 2.61 2.07 -17.16
N PRO A 100 3.69 2.49 -17.82
CA PRO A 100 4.96 2.76 -17.15
C PRO A 100 4.82 3.93 -16.16
N THR A 101 5.64 3.90 -15.14
CA THR A 101 5.81 4.99 -14.16
C THR A 101 7.23 5.51 -14.29
N PHE A 102 7.40 6.83 -14.21
CA PHE A 102 8.68 7.50 -14.38
C PHE A 102 9.08 8.26 -13.10
N HIS A 103 10.36 8.55 -12.96
CA HIS A 103 10.84 9.43 -11.90
C HIS A 103 10.14 10.80 -12.02
N GLY A 104 9.69 11.33 -10.89
CA GLY A 104 8.88 12.55 -10.82
C GLY A 104 7.37 12.31 -10.88
N ASP A 105 6.90 11.11 -11.24
CA ASP A 105 5.47 10.80 -11.11
C ASP A 105 5.05 10.75 -9.64
N THR A 106 3.89 11.31 -9.35
CA THR A 106 3.27 11.26 -8.02
C THR A 106 2.14 10.24 -8.04
N ILE A 107 2.26 9.23 -7.18
CA ILE A 107 1.30 8.16 -7.08
C ILE A 107 0.34 8.43 -5.93
N TYR A 108 -0.93 8.26 -6.20
CA TYR A 108 -2.04 8.20 -5.23
C TYR A 108 -2.63 6.80 -5.24
N ALA A 109 -3.26 6.40 -4.15
CA ALA A 109 -3.86 5.08 -4.06
C ALA A 109 -5.36 5.15 -3.69
N VAL A 110 -6.11 4.21 -4.22
CA VAL A 110 -7.53 3.99 -3.91
C VAL A 110 -7.80 2.50 -3.78
N THR A 111 -8.63 2.13 -2.81
CA THR A 111 -8.97 0.71 -2.56
C THR A 111 -10.48 0.55 -2.47
N LYS A 112 -11.01 -0.48 -3.15
CA LYS A 112 -12.41 -0.90 -3.09
C LYS A 112 -12.52 -2.25 -2.39
N VAL A 113 -13.45 -2.39 -1.47
CA VAL A 113 -13.81 -3.67 -0.85
C VAL A 113 -14.63 -4.50 -1.84
N LEU A 114 -14.15 -5.69 -2.16
CA LEU A 114 -14.84 -6.63 -3.06
C LEU A 114 -15.70 -7.64 -2.30
N GLY A 115 -15.31 -8.00 -1.08
CA GLY A 115 -16.02 -8.94 -0.25
C GLY A 115 -15.30 -9.20 1.07
N LYS A 116 -16.01 -9.84 1.99
CA LYS A 116 -15.45 -10.24 3.28
C LYS A 116 -16.04 -11.57 3.72
N ARG A 117 -15.29 -12.31 4.52
CA ARG A 117 -15.76 -13.55 5.18
C ARG A 117 -15.08 -13.74 6.52
N GLU A 118 -15.75 -14.37 7.46
CA GLU A 118 -15.17 -14.73 8.74
C GLU A 118 -14.20 -15.93 8.61
N THR A 119 -13.25 -16.01 9.51
CA THR A 119 -12.43 -17.21 9.70
C THR A 119 -13.18 -18.22 10.57
N SER A 120 -12.81 -19.52 10.46
CA SER A 120 -13.49 -20.60 11.19
C SER A 120 -13.36 -20.49 12.70
N ASP A 121 -12.37 -19.77 13.21
CA ASP A 121 -12.16 -19.54 14.64
C ASP A 121 -13.01 -18.36 15.19
N GLY A 122 -13.72 -17.64 14.33
CA GLY A 122 -14.56 -16.49 14.68
C GLY A 122 -13.82 -15.27 15.22
N ARG A 123 -12.48 -15.29 15.27
CA ARG A 123 -11.66 -14.24 15.89
C ARG A 123 -11.14 -13.19 14.90
N ARG A 124 -11.18 -13.53 13.61
CA ARG A 124 -10.64 -12.74 12.51
C ARG A 124 -11.58 -12.79 11.33
N GLY A 125 -11.32 -11.95 10.35
CA GLY A 125 -11.97 -12.02 9.06
C GLY A 125 -10.98 -11.83 7.93
N ILE A 126 -11.38 -12.25 6.74
CA ILE A 126 -10.63 -12.04 5.51
C ILE A 126 -11.41 -11.04 4.67
N VAL A 127 -10.74 -9.95 4.32
CA VAL A 127 -11.28 -8.89 3.47
C VAL A 127 -10.54 -8.94 2.13
N ARG A 128 -11.29 -9.09 1.05
CA ARG A 128 -10.78 -9.07 -0.31
C ARG A 128 -10.98 -7.70 -0.90
N VAL A 129 -9.89 -7.08 -1.35
CA VAL A 129 -9.89 -5.70 -1.84
C VAL A 129 -9.19 -5.58 -3.18
N GLU A 130 -9.67 -4.66 -4.03
CA GLU A 130 -8.99 -4.19 -5.23
C GLU A 130 -8.33 -2.84 -4.92
N SER A 131 -7.02 -2.72 -5.18
CA SER A 131 -6.30 -1.45 -5.02
C SER A 131 -5.73 -0.99 -6.34
N LYS A 132 -5.79 0.32 -6.57
CA LYS A 132 -5.22 0.97 -7.77
C LYS A 132 -4.29 2.09 -7.37
N GLY A 133 -3.13 2.12 -8.00
CA GLY A 133 -2.23 3.26 -8.02
C GLY A 133 -2.55 4.15 -9.23
N VAL A 134 -2.74 5.43 -8.97
CA VAL A 134 -3.11 6.42 -9.99
C VAL A 134 -2.07 7.54 -9.96
N ASN A 135 -1.54 7.92 -11.12
CA ASN A 135 -0.59 9.04 -11.20
C ASN A 135 -1.29 10.41 -11.16
N GLN A 136 -0.51 11.49 -11.16
CA GLN A 136 -1.01 12.88 -11.14
C GLN A 136 -1.85 13.26 -12.36
N ARG A 137 -1.84 12.45 -13.42
CA ARG A 137 -2.66 12.67 -14.64
C ARG A 137 -3.98 11.90 -14.61
N GLY A 138 -4.27 11.19 -13.50
CA GLY A 138 -5.46 10.34 -13.37
C GLY A 138 -5.34 8.98 -14.06
N GLU A 139 -4.15 8.56 -14.46
CA GLU A 139 -3.91 7.30 -15.16
C GLU A 139 -3.60 6.18 -14.17
N VAL A 140 -4.24 5.02 -14.35
CA VAL A 140 -3.92 3.82 -13.56
C VAL A 140 -2.57 3.25 -14.01
N VAL A 141 -1.62 3.19 -13.09
CA VAL A 141 -0.26 2.68 -13.31
C VAL A 141 0.00 1.35 -12.61
N CYS A 142 -0.83 1.01 -11.61
CA CYS A 142 -0.77 -0.26 -10.90
C CYS A 142 -2.20 -0.67 -10.51
N SER A 143 -2.52 -1.94 -10.64
CA SER A 143 -3.79 -2.51 -10.16
C SER A 143 -3.58 -3.92 -9.68
N PHE A 144 -4.15 -4.26 -8.52
CA PHE A 144 -4.10 -5.61 -7.97
C PHE A 144 -5.28 -5.89 -7.06
N ILE A 145 -5.55 -7.17 -6.86
CA ILE A 145 -6.49 -7.66 -5.87
C ILE A 145 -5.70 -8.41 -4.80
N ARG A 146 -6.05 -8.20 -3.53
CA ARG A 146 -5.45 -8.94 -2.42
C ARG A 146 -6.48 -9.37 -1.39
N SER A 147 -6.15 -10.42 -0.64
CA SER A 147 -6.90 -10.90 0.51
C SER A 147 -6.10 -10.61 1.79
N VAL A 148 -6.68 -9.84 2.70
CA VAL A 148 -6.05 -9.42 3.95
C VAL A 148 -6.81 -10.05 5.12
N MET A 149 -6.10 -10.71 6.03
CA MET A 149 -6.67 -11.18 7.30
C MET A 149 -6.55 -10.06 8.33
N VAL A 150 -7.68 -9.65 8.89
CA VAL A 150 -7.76 -8.59 9.91
C VAL A 150 -8.41 -9.13 11.18
N TRP A 151 -8.12 -8.51 12.30
CA TRP A 151 -8.80 -8.83 13.57
C TRP A 151 -10.26 -8.41 13.55
N ARG A 152 -11.09 -9.13 14.28
CA ARG A 152 -12.34 -8.58 14.79
C ARG A 152 -12.04 -7.71 16.00
N ALA A 153 -12.81 -6.63 16.18
CA ALA A 153 -12.54 -5.62 17.21
C ALA A 153 -12.40 -6.22 18.62
N GLU A 154 -13.29 -7.13 18.98
CA GLU A 154 -13.31 -7.79 20.30
C GLU A 154 -12.12 -8.72 20.58
N HIS A 155 -11.39 -9.13 19.53
CA HIS A 155 -10.25 -10.06 19.62
C HIS A 155 -8.91 -9.40 19.26
N ALA A 156 -8.93 -8.13 18.93
CA ALA A 156 -7.72 -7.38 18.60
C ALA A 156 -6.82 -7.24 19.84
N PRO A 157 -5.50 -7.39 19.69
CA PRO A 157 -4.59 -7.18 20.80
C PRO A 157 -4.60 -5.71 21.24
N THR A 158 -4.53 -5.50 22.55
CA THR A 158 -4.35 -4.15 23.11
C THR A 158 -3.01 -3.57 22.70
N ARG A 159 -3.00 -2.32 22.25
CA ARG A 159 -1.76 -1.60 21.98
C ARG A 159 -1.14 -1.17 23.29
N ASN A 160 0.03 -1.67 23.60
CA ASN A 160 0.82 -1.24 24.74
C ASN A 160 1.78 -0.15 24.30
N LEU A 161 1.53 1.08 24.71
CA LEU A 161 2.44 2.20 24.49
C LEU A 161 3.43 2.30 25.66
N PRO A 162 4.68 2.75 25.43
CA PRO A 162 5.70 2.86 26.48
C PRO A 162 5.50 4.09 27.39
N TYR A 163 4.37 4.76 27.30
CA TYR A 163 4.01 5.95 28.06
C TYR A 163 2.51 5.90 28.41
N ASP A 164 2.15 6.60 29.46
CA ASP A 164 0.77 6.84 29.89
C ASP A 164 0.43 8.34 29.84
N ASP A 165 -0.77 8.67 30.24
CA ASP A 165 -1.25 10.06 30.25
C ASP A 165 -0.51 10.96 31.25
N GLY A 166 0.20 10.38 32.22
CA GLY A 166 0.99 11.09 33.22
C GLY A 166 2.28 11.73 32.69
N VAL A 167 2.67 11.44 31.44
CA VAL A 167 3.88 12.02 30.82
C VAL A 167 3.89 13.54 30.75
N PHE A 168 2.71 14.20 30.84
CA PHE A 168 2.55 15.65 30.83
C PHE A 168 2.34 16.23 32.25
N GLU A 169 2.36 15.41 33.29
CA GLU A 169 2.16 15.84 34.69
C GLU A 169 3.48 15.97 35.45
N ALA A 170 4.62 15.75 34.79
CA ALA A 170 5.96 15.78 35.40
C ALA A 170 6.59 17.18 35.38
#